data_b3fba7b70a206dc2b4d2b0252b6d8067
#
_entry.id   b3fba7b70a206dc2b4d2b0252b6d8067
#
_cell.length_a   1.000
_cell.length_b   1.000
_cell.length_c   1.000
_cell.angle_alpha   90.00
_cell.angle_beta   90.00
_cell.angle_gamma   90.00
#
_symmetry.space_group_name_H-M   'P 1'
#
loop_
_entity.id
_entity.type
_entity.pdbx_description
1 polymer ?
#
loop_
_entity_poly.entity_id
_entity_poly.type
_entity_poly.pdbx_seq_one_letter_code
_entity_poly.pdbx_strand_id
1 'polypeptide(L)'
;MISPNNQTYILTLVKRLLPTILEEVGFDPTVKEVGHSYGEKVEETLVEKLCELDPAFTAPEGKREMQDVSFNDDLINIKFGFDKKGQPNMVAFNRLSERYLKGEIDSYYIISIDGKDNKVTFFDLYQHLPYTNYNVGTGQVMLKEKPFFELNFF
;
A
#
# COMPACT_ATOMS: atom_id res chain seq x y z
N MET A 1 8.90 -2.52 13.97
CA MET A 1 8.11 -3.60 13.30
C MET A 1 6.70 -3.62 13.88
N ILE A 2 5.69 -3.70 13.02
CA ILE A 2 4.28 -3.73 13.45
C ILE A 2 3.94 -5.11 14.01
N SER A 3 3.38 -5.16 15.22
CA SER A 3 2.97 -6.43 15.84
C SER A 3 1.85 -7.12 15.05
N PRO A 4 1.70 -8.46 15.14
CA PRO A 4 0.61 -9.16 14.46
C PRO A 4 -0.79 -8.61 14.81
N ASN A 5 -1.02 -8.24 16.06
CA ASN A 5 -2.29 -7.64 16.48
C ASN A 5 -2.54 -6.29 15.79
N ASN A 6 -1.51 -5.46 15.68
CA ASN A 6 -1.62 -4.17 14.98
C ASN A 6 -1.73 -4.35 13.47
N GLN A 7 -1.09 -5.35 12.89
CA GLN A 7 -1.30 -5.68 11.48
C GLN A 7 -2.76 -6.04 11.20
N THR A 8 -3.36 -6.86 12.04
CA THR A 8 -4.79 -7.20 11.95
C THR A 8 -5.68 -5.98 12.14
N TYR A 9 -5.35 -5.13 13.11
CA TYR A 9 -6.07 -3.86 13.35
C TYR A 9 -6.04 -2.96 12.12
N ILE A 10 -4.87 -2.73 11.54
CA ILE A 10 -4.70 -1.87 10.36
C ILE A 10 -5.49 -2.45 9.17
N LEU A 11 -5.35 -3.73 8.90
CA LEU A 11 -6.05 -4.39 7.80
C LEU A 11 -7.58 -4.31 7.96
N THR A 12 -8.08 -4.54 9.17
CA THR A 12 -9.51 -4.44 9.47
C THR A 12 -10.02 -3.02 9.28
N LEU A 13 -9.25 -2.02 9.72
CA LEU A 13 -9.59 -0.62 9.58
C LEU A 13 -9.64 -0.21 8.10
N VAL A 14 -8.64 -0.58 7.32
CA VAL A 14 -8.60 -0.32 5.87
C VAL A 14 -9.78 -0.99 5.17
N LYS A 15 -10.04 -2.24 5.46
CA LYS A 15 -11.20 -2.97 4.92
C LYS A 15 -12.51 -2.23 5.16
N ARG A 16 -12.69 -1.69 6.37
CA ARG A 16 -13.91 -0.95 6.74
C ARG A 16 -14.05 0.36 5.98
N LEU A 17 -12.95 1.06 5.76
CA LEU A 17 -12.94 2.38 5.13
C LEU A 17 -13.11 2.35 3.61
N LEU A 18 -12.63 1.30 2.95
CA LEU A 18 -12.54 1.25 1.49
C LEU A 18 -13.88 1.45 0.77
N PRO A 19 -15.00 0.81 1.14
CA PRO A 19 -16.25 1.00 0.43
C PRO A 19 -16.71 2.46 0.39
N THR A 20 -16.61 3.16 1.51
CA THR A 20 -16.96 4.58 1.61
C THR A 20 -16.01 5.44 0.78
N ILE A 21 -14.71 5.14 0.83
CA ILE A 21 -13.70 5.88 0.06
C ILE A 21 -13.94 5.76 -1.44
N LEU A 22 -14.21 4.54 -1.93
CA LEU A 22 -14.46 4.31 -3.34
C LEU A 22 -15.72 5.04 -3.81
N GLU A 23 -16.74 5.10 -2.97
CA GLU A 23 -17.97 5.86 -3.25
C GLU A 23 -17.68 7.37 -3.30
N GLU A 24 -16.97 7.93 -2.33
CA GLU A 24 -16.61 9.34 -2.28
C GLU A 24 -15.76 9.78 -3.47
N VAL A 25 -14.80 8.95 -3.86
CA VAL A 25 -13.90 9.22 -4.99
C VAL A 25 -14.62 9.05 -6.33
N GLY A 26 -15.75 8.34 -6.35
CA GLY A 26 -16.51 8.07 -7.57
C GLY A 26 -15.84 7.01 -8.45
N PHE A 27 -15.22 6.00 -7.83
CA PHE A 27 -14.56 4.92 -8.57
C PHE A 27 -15.57 4.10 -9.37
N ASP A 28 -15.30 3.98 -10.67
CA ASP A 28 -16.06 3.13 -11.59
C ASP A 28 -15.12 2.13 -12.28
N PRO A 29 -15.20 0.83 -11.94
CA PRO A 29 -14.32 -0.18 -12.52
C PRO A 29 -14.53 -0.42 -14.01
N THR A 30 -15.62 0.12 -14.59
CA THR A 30 -15.87 0.00 -16.03
C THR A 30 -15.17 1.04 -16.88
N VAL A 31 -14.65 2.11 -16.27
CA VAL A 31 -13.96 3.22 -16.95
C VAL A 31 -12.47 2.99 -16.93
N LYS A 32 -11.90 2.61 -18.07
CA LYS A 32 -10.47 2.25 -18.18
C LYS A 32 -9.50 3.43 -18.17
N GLU A 33 -9.96 4.64 -18.51
CA GLU A 33 -9.08 5.77 -18.83
C GLU A 33 -8.59 6.59 -17.63
N VAL A 34 -9.10 6.31 -16.45
CA VAL A 34 -8.88 7.15 -15.26
C VAL A 34 -8.14 6.44 -14.12
N GLY A 35 -7.56 5.27 -14.42
CA GLY A 35 -6.99 4.39 -13.40
C GLY A 35 -5.94 5.03 -12.50
N HIS A 36 -5.00 5.75 -13.07
CA HIS A 36 -3.90 6.35 -12.31
C HIS A 36 -4.39 7.47 -11.38
N SER A 37 -5.23 8.35 -11.89
CA SER A 37 -5.78 9.48 -11.13
C SER A 37 -6.69 9.01 -9.99
N TYR A 38 -7.50 7.98 -10.22
CA TYR A 38 -8.33 7.39 -9.17
C TYR A 38 -7.51 6.68 -8.10
N GLY A 39 -6.48 5.95 -8.51
CA GLY A 39 -5.58 5.27 -7.58
C GLY A 39 -4.97 6.24 -6.59
N GLU A 40 -4.42 7.35 -7.08
CA GLU A 40 -3.86 8.38 -6.23
C GLU A 40 -4.88 8.98 -5.25
N LYS A 41 -6.09 9.28 -5.74
CA LYS A 41 -7.16 9.82 -4.87
C LYS A 41 -7.59 8.83 -3.80
N VAL A 42 -7.70 7.55 -4.12
CA VAL A 42 -8.02 6.51 -3.14
C VAL A 42 -6.93 6.43 -2.08
N GLU A 43 -5.68 6.40 -2.50
CA GLU A 43 -4.52 6.34 -1.60
C GLU A 43 -4.47 7.56 -0.67
N GLU A 44 -4.60 8.77 -1.21
CA GLU A 44 -4.61 10.01 -0.44
C GLU A 44 -5.77 10.08 0.55
N THR A 45 -6.97 9.71 0.12
CA THR A 45 -8.16 9.72 0.96
C THR A 45 -8.02 8.71 2.10
N LEU A 46 -7.46 7.53 1.81
CA LEU A 46 -7.21 6.53 2.85
C LEU A 46 -6.22 7.03 3.89
N VAL A 47 -5.13 7.69 3.48
CA VAL A 47 -4.16 8.29 4.41
C VAL A 47 -4.84 9.31 5.31
N GLU A 48 -5.63 10.22 4.74
CA GLU A 48 -6.36 11.24 5.51
C GLU A 48 -7.26 10.60 6.57
N LYS A 49 -8.05 9.61 6.18
CA LYS A 49 -8.99 8.95 7.10
C LYS A 49 -8.27 8.15 8.20
N LEU A 50 -7.19 7.47 7.88
CA LEU A 50 -6.38 6.77 8.88
C LEU A 50 -5.81 7.75 9.91
N CYS A 51 -5.23 8.85 9.46
CA CYS A 51 -4.66 9.86 10.35
C CYS A 51 -5.72 10.56 11.22
N GLU A 52 -6.95 10.74 10.71
CA GLU A 52 -8.05 11.29 11.48
C GLU A 52 -8.55 10.33 12.57
N LEU A 53 -8.54 9.03 12.28
CA LEU A 53 -9.10 8.00 13.16
C LEU A 53 -8.16 7.58 14.29
N ASP A 54 -6.85 7.58 14.05
CA ASP A 54 -5.88 7.11 15.02
C ASP A 54 -4.59 7.94 14.93
N PRO A 55 -4.16 8.62 16.02
CA PRO A 55 -2.94 9.42 16.01
C PRO A 55 -1.65 8.62 15.84
N ALA A 56 -1.70 7.28 15.93
CA ALA A 56 -0.56 6.43 15.60
C ALA A 56 -0.20 6.51 14.10
N PHE A 57 -1.17 6.86 13.24
CA PHE A 57 -0.91 7.11 11.83
C PHE A 57 -0.46 8.55 11.61
N THR A 58 0.64 8.72 10.87
CA THR A 58 1.17 10.02 10.49
C THR A 58 1.49 10.07 9.01
N ALA A 59 1.06 11.15 8.35
CA ALA A 59 1.39 11.40 6.96
C ALA A 59 2.84 11.91 6.82
N PRO A 60 3.52 11.62 5.69
CA PRO A 60 4.87 12.13 5.47
C PRO A 60 4.87 13.66 5.31
N GLU A 61 5.97 14.31 5.75
CA GLU A 61 6.10 15.77 5.66
C GLU A 61 6.42 16.26 4.24
N GLY A 62 6.96 15.39 3.39
CA GLY A 62 7.38 15.73 2.03
C GLY A 62 6.84 14.81 0.95
N LYS A 63 6.80 15.30 -0.29
CA LYS A 63 6.30 14.55 -1.45
C LYS A 63 7.25 13.46 -1.95
N ARG A 64 8.49 13.41 -1.46
CA ARG A 64 9.54 12.47 -1.89
C ARG A 64 9.83 11.36 -0.89
N GLU A 65 9.00 11.23 0.12
CA GLU A 65 9.13 10.15 1.09
C GLU A 65 8.78 8.80 0.45
N MET A 66 9.39 7.72 0.97
CA MET A 66 9.15 6.37 0.47
C MET A 66 7.77 5.84 0.84
N GLN A 67 7.22 6.31 1.96
CA GLN A 67 5.95 5.85 2.50
C GLN A 67 4.81 6.80 2.17
N ASP A 68 3.60 6.28 2.15
CA ASP A 68 2.38 7.08 2.08
C ASP A 68 1.87 7.45 3.48
N VAL A 69 2.12 6.60 4.46
CA VAL A 69 1.76 6.80 5.85
C VAL A 69 2.70 6.00 6.76
N SER A 70 2.86 6.43 8.00
CA SER A 70 3.58 5.66 9.03
C SER A 70 2.62 5.27 10.14
N PHE A 71 2.85 4.13 10.75
CA PHE A 71 2.17 3.68 11.96
C PHE A 71 3.23 3.49 13.05
N ASN A 72 3.24 4.37 14.08
CA ASN A 72 4.27 4.40 15.12
C ASN A 72 5.68 4.30 14.53
N ASP A 73 5.98 5.14 13.53
CA ASP A 73 7.25 5.21 12.80
C ASP A 73 7.53 4.05 11.82
N ASP A 74 6.74 3.00 11.81
CA ASP A 74 6.84 1.96 10.78
C ASP A 74 6.23 2.43 9.45
N LEU A 75 6.97 2.25 8.36
CA LEU A 75 6.63 2.80 7.05
C LEU A 75 5.63 1.90 6.31
N ILE A 76 4.60 2.51 5.74
CA ILE A 76 3.56 1.83 4.97
C ILE A 76 3.39 2.52 3.61
N ASN A 77 3.44 1.75 2.55
CA ASN A 77 3.13 2.19 1.19
C ASN A 77 1.77 1.62 0.79
N ILE A 78 0.93 2.44 0.18
CA ILE A 78 -0.40 2.04 -0.26
C ILE A 78 -0.41 1.96 -1.78
N LYS A 79 -0.87 0.83 -2.31
CA LYS A 79 -1.00 0.60 -3.74
C LYS A 79 -2.43 0.20 -4.09
N PHE A 80 -3.06 1.02 -4.94
CA PHE A 80 -4.37 0.73 -5.48
C PHE A 80 -4.25 0.41 -6.97
N GLY A 81 -4.86 -0.69 -7.40
CA GLY A 81 -4.92 -1.10 -8.79
C GLY A 81 -6.26 -1.76 -9.10
N PHE A 82 -6.61 -1.83 -10.38
CA PHE A 82 -7.81 -2.51 -10.84
C PHE A 82 -7.56 -3.37 -12.08
N ASP A 83 -6.30 -3.55 -12.45
CA ASP A 83 -5.90 -4.45 -13.52
C ASP A 83 -5.12 -5.63 -12.96
N LYS A 84 -5.65 -6.84 -13.15
CA LYS A 84 -5.01 -8.08 -12.70
C LYS A 84 -3.74 -8.44 -13.44
N LYS A 85 -3.51 -7.87 -14.62
CA LYS A 85 -2.39 -8.25 -15.48
C LYS A 85 -1.09 -7.54 -15.12
N GLY A 86 -1.17 -6.45 -14.38
CA GLY A 86 -0.01 -5.66 -13.99
C GLY A 86 0.61 -6.15 -12.68
N GLN A 87 1.93 -6.26 -12.66
CA GLN A 87 2.68 -6.37 -11.44
C GLN A 87 2.99 -4.96 -10.97
N PRO A 88 2.36 -4.44 -9.90
CA PRO A 88 2.56 -3.06 -9.52
C PRO A 88 3.99 -2.81 -9.04
N ASN A 89 4.56 -1.68 -9.46
CA ASN A 89 5.78 -1.15 -8.89
C ASN A 89 5.48 -0.67 -7.47
N MET A 90 6.29 -1.10 -6.49
CA MET A 90 6.04 -0.79 -5.09
C MET A 90 6.99 0.26 -4.55
N VAL A 91 8.29 0.07 -4.71
CA VAL A 91 9.29 0.97 -4.16
C VAL A 91 10.60 0.87 -4.94
N ALA A 92 11.35 1.96 -5.02
CA ALA A 92 12.68 1.95 -5.61
C ALA A 92 13.63 1.07 -4.77
N PHE A 93 14.23 0.08 -5.40
CA PHE A 93 15.09 -0.90 -4.72
C PHE A 93 16.30 -0.25 -4.04
N ASN A 94 16.95 0.69 -4.70
CA ASN A 94 18.11 1.38 -4.16
C ASN A 94 17.78 2.20 -2.91
N ARG A 95 16.64 2.86 -2.87
CA ARG A 95 16.17 3.63 -1.71
C ARG A 95 15.86 2.71 -0.53
N LEU A 96 15.19 1.60 -0.81
CA LEU A 96 14.84 0.61 0.21
C LEU A 96 16.10 -0.01 0.83
N SER A 97 17.02 -0.48 -0.01
CA SER A 97 18.25 -1.12 0.45
C SER A 97 19.18 -0.17 1.16
N GLU A 98 19.30 1.06 0.72
CA GLU A 98 20.13 2.08 1.40
C GLU A 98 19.65 2.31 2.83
N ARG A 99 18.36 2.52 3.04
CA ARG A 99 17.82 2.77 4.37
C ARG A 99 17.92 1.55 5.28
N TYR A 100 17.74 0.37 4.72
CA TYR A 100 17.93 -0.88 5.45
C TYR A 100 19.40 -1.06 5.89
N LEU A 101 20.34 -0.87 4.98
CA LEU A 101 21.77 -1.03 5.26
C LEU A 101 22.28 0.02 6.27
N LYS A 102 21.69 1.19 6.30
CA LYS A 102 22.00 2.22 7.31
C LYS A 102 21.34 1.97 8.67
N GLY A 103 20.53 0.93 8.78
CA GLY A 103 19.80 0.62 10.01
C GLY A 103 18.67 1.58 10.33
N GLU A 104 18.21 2.36 9.37
CA GLU A 104 17.11 3.33 9.55
C GLU A 104 15.74 2.66 9.59
N ILE A 105 15.59 1.54 8.90
CA ILE A 105 14.36 0.75 8.86
C ILE A 105 14.66 -0.73 8.98
N ASP A 106 13.76 -1.48 9.62
CA ASP A 106 13.82 -2.94 9.75
C ASP A 106 12.66 -3.65 9.03
N SER A 107 11.71 -2.87 8.53
CA SER A 107 10.50 -3.35 7.87
C SER A 107 9.97 -2.30 6.92
N TYR A 108 9.22 -2.72 5.93
CA TYR A 108 8.54 -1.84 5.00
C TYR A 108 7.24 -2.51 4.55
N TYR A 109 6.12 -1.92 4.97
CA TYR A 109 4.82 -2.55 4.78
C TYR A 109 4.13 -2.05 3.50
N ILE A 110 3.36 -2.93 2.91
CA ILE A 110 2.53 -2.64 1.74
C ILE A 110 1.07 -2.92 2.08
N ILE A 111 0.20 -1.96 1.81
CA ILE A 111 -1.24 -2.18 1.69
C ILE A 111 -1.52 -2.26 0.20
N SER A 112 -1.92 -3.43 -0.28
CA SER A 112 -2.25 -3.64 -1.69
C SER A 112 -3.76 -3.81 -1.84
N ILE A 113 -4.36 -2.94 -2.66
CA ILE A 113 -5.80 -2.88 -2.85
C ILE A 113 -6.10 -3.23 -4.31
N ASP A 114 -6.90 -4.28 -4.51
CA ASP A 114 -7.39 -4.70 -5.81
C ASP A 114 -8.82 -4.19 -5.98
N GLY A 115 -8.96 -3.12 -6.75
CA GLY A 115 -10.27 -2.50 -7.00
C GLY A 115 -11.15 -3.29 -7.97
N LYS A 116 -10.60 -4.25 -8.70
CA LYS A 116 -11.36 -5.11 -9.61
C LYS A 116 -12.06 -6.23 -8.84
N ASP A 117 -11.34 -6.92 -7.97
CA ASP A 117 -11.88 -8.05 -7.21
C ASP A 117 -12.28 -7.67 -5.78
N ASN A 118 -12.16 -6.39 -5.42
CA ASN A 118 -12.50 -5.87 -4.10
C ASN A 118 -11.77 -6.60 -2.97
N LYS A 119 -10.46 -6.71 -3.13
CA LYS A 119 -9.60 -7.37 -2.16
C LYS A 119 -8.51 -6.44 -1.66
N VAL A 120 -8.14 -6.62 -0.40
CA VAL A 120 -7.06 -5.89 0.24
C VAL A 120 -6.17 -6.84 1.02
N THR A 121 -4.88 -6.56 0.99
CA THR A 121 -3.89 -7.30 1.77
C THR A 121 -2.88 -6.33 2.40
N PHE A 122 -2.26 -6.77 3.48
CA PHE A 122 -1.24 -6.03 4.21
C PHE A 122 -0.08 -6.97 4.53
N PHE A 123 1.13 -6.60 4.14
CA PHE A 123 2.30 -7.47 4.32
C PHE A 123 3.58 -6.66 4.46
N ASP A 124 4.58 -7.28 5.10
CA ASP A 124 5.94 -6.76 5.15
C ASP A 124 6.68 -7.15 3.87
N LEU A 125 7.12 -6.15 3.10
CA LEU A 125 7.81 -6.37 1.85
C LEU A 125 9.11 -7.17 2.02
N TYR A 126 9.84 -6.95 3.12
CA TYR A 126 11.08 -7.70 3.35
C TYR A 126 10.84 -9.20 3.48
N GLN A 127 9.78 -9.60 4.18
CA GLN A 127 9.40 -11.00 4.28
C GLN A 127 8.86 -11.56 2.96
N HIS A 128 8.41 -10.68 2.07
CA HIS A 128 7.80 -11.06 0.80
C HIS A 128 8.76 -10.94 -0.39
N LEU A 129 9.99 -10.49 -0.20
CA LEU A 129 10.97 -10.30 -1.28
C LEU A 129 11.15 -11.52 -2.20
N PRO A 130 11.15 -12.78 -1.70
CA PRO A 130 11.23 -13.95 -2.58
C PRO A 130 10.13 -14.05 -3.64
N TYR A 131 9.01 -13.37 -3.42
CA TYR A 131 7.84 -13.38 -4.32
C TYR A 131 7.74 -12.09 -5.14
N THR A 132 8.83 -11.35 -5.26
CA THR A 132 8.89 -10.10 -6.01
C THR A 132 9.80 -10.24 -7.23
N ASN A 133 9.67 -9.29 -8.15
CA ASN A 133 10.57 -9.09 -9.28
C ASN A 133 11.20 -7.71 -9.20
N TYR A 134 12.32 -7.56 -9.89
CA TYR A 134 12.97 -6.28 -10.09
C TYR A 134 12.65 -5.74 -11.48
N ASN A 135 12.11 -4.53 -11.55
CA ASN A 135 11.83 -3.85 -12.80
C ASN A 135 13.08 -3.08 -13.24
N VAL A 136 13.80 -3.60 -14.22
CA VAL A 136 15.04 -3.01 -14.72
C VAL A 136 14.82 -1.61 -15.30
N GLY A 137 13.67 -1.38 -15.95
CA GLY A 137 13.36 -0.08 -16.57
C GLY A 137 13.13 1.04 -15.58
N THR A 138 12.58 0.75 -14.42
CA THR A 138 12.24 1.76 -13.39
C THR A 138 13.10 1.66 -12.13
N GLY A 139 13.87 0.58 -11.97
CA GLY A 139 14.63 0.33 -10.75
C GLY A 139 13.78 0.00 -9.52
N GLN A 140 12.55 -0.45 -9.73
CA GLN A 140 11.61 -0.69 -8.64
C GLN A 140 11.37 -2.16 -8.36
N VAL A 141 11.05 -2.46 -7.10
CA VAL A 141 10.56 -3.77 -6.68
C VAL A 141 9.11 -3.90 -7.12
N MET A 142 8.79 -4.99 -7.82
CA MET A 142 7.45 -5.29 -8.32
C MET A 142 6.89 -6.52 -7.61
N LEU A 143 5.61 -6.53 -7.35
CA LEU A 143 4.92 -7.70 -6.84
C LEU A 143 4.78 -8.75 -7.96
N LYS A 144 5.41 -9.90 -7.79
CA LYS A 144 5.31 -11.03 -8.73
C LYS A 144 4.14 -11.94 -8.41
N GLU A 145 4.00 -12.27 -7.14
CA GLU A 145 2.93 -13.13 -6.64
C GLU A 145 2.20 -12.41 -5.51
N LYS A 146 0.88 -12.57 -5.49
CA LYS A 146 0.09 -12.00 -4.40
C LYS A 146 0.37 -12.74 -3.09
N PRO A 147 0.35 -12.04 -1.95
CA PRO A 147 0.40 -12.70 -0.66
C PRO A 147 -0.74 -13.70 -0.51
N PHE A 148 -0.52 -14.75 0.26
CA PHE A 148 -1.51 -15.82 0.45
C PHE A 148 -2.81 -15.38 1.13
N PHE A 149 -2.79 -14.21 1.77
CA PHE A 149 -3.92 -13.74 2.56
C PHE A 149 -4.46 -12.42 2.02
N GLU A 150 -5.67 -12.46 1.48
CA GLU A 150 -6.42 -11.30 1.03
C GLU A 150 -7.80 -11.28 1.70
N LEU A 151 -8.27 -10.09 2.10
CA LEU A 151 -9.62 -9.88 2.60
C LEU A 151 -10.50 -9.23 1.55
N ASN A 152 -11.73 -9.67 1.46
CA ASN A 152 -12.75 -8.94 0.69
C ASN A 152 -13.18 -7.71 1.48
N PHE A 153 -13.31 -6.55 0.81
CA PHE A 153 -13.79 -5.32 1.46
C PHE A 153 -15.22 -4.93 1.06
N PHE A 154 -15.83 -5.71 0.19
CA PHE A 154 -17.26 -5.66 -0.08
C PHE A 154 -17.94 -6.94 0.37
#